data_febb4e33ca0c0ed68090e03c74bf291c
#
_entry.id   febb4e33ca0c0ed68090e03c74bf291c
#
_cell.length_a   1.000
_cell.length_b   1.000
_cell.length_c   1.000
_cell.angle_alpha   90.00
_cell.angle_beta   90.00
_cell.angle_gamma   90.00
#
_symmetry.space_group_name_H-M   'P 1'
#
loop_
_entity.id
_entity.type
_entity.pdbx_description
1 polymer ?
#
loop_
_entity_poly.entity_id
_entity_poly.type
_entity_poly.pdbx_seq_one_letter_code
_entity_poly.pdbx_strand_id
1 'polypeptide(L)'
;MRHTSFDLSKAAALQRAEPRARADASPCSACTVRHLTFCQPLDDEELKQLSAIVPNVELVPGDPLFDESEPATHLFNVTAGTMKVYKLLPDGRRQITGFLFAGDFLGLANAETYAYSAEAVTHAALCRFPRKKLEDLLARHPKLESRLLGMASHELAAAQEQMLLLGRKSAKEKIVSFLLTLAERAARRGQTSNPIAVPMTRTDIGDYLGLTTETVSRSFTQLKTSGSISLMPGGRVDLRDLVALRNIAEGF
;
A
#
# COMPACT_ATOMS: atom_id res chain seq x y z
N MET A 1 -39.45 7.19 -21.25
CA MET A 1 -38.38 6.28 -21.72
C MET A 1 -37.24 7.13 -22.24
N ARG A 2 -36.17 7.30 -21.50
CA ARG A 2 -34.91 7.95 -21.96
C ARG A 2 -33.82 6.92 -21.83
N HIS A 3 -33.29 6.43 -22.93
CA HIS A 3 -32.14 5.54 -23.01
C HIS A 3 -30.89 6.35 -22.64
N THR A 4 -30.25 6.03 -21.52
CA THR A 4 -28.92 6.47 -21.21
C THR A 4 -27.95 5.55 -21.95
N SER A 5 -27.32 6.09 -22.99
CA SER A 5 -26.24 5.41 -23.72
C SER A 5 -25.02 5.32 -22.80
N PHE A 6 -24.57 4.11 -22.58
CA PHE A 6 -23.35 3.78 -21.83
C PHE A 6 -22.15 4.17 -22.70
N ASP A 7 -21.36 5.11 -22.23
CA ASP A 7 -20.18 5.63 -22.95
C ASP A 7 -19.03 4.61 -22.88
N LEU A 8 -18.76 3.96 -24.00
CA LEU A 8 -17.69 2.97 -24.19
C LEU A 8 -16.28 3.60 -24.26
N SER A 9 -16.14 4.92 -24.04
CA SER A 9 -14.86 5.63 -24.21
C SER A 9 -13.84 5.36 -23.08
N LYS A 10 -14.28 4.84 -21.91
CA LYS A 10 -13.39 4.54 -20.78
C LYS A 10 -12.60 3.23 -20.90
N ALA A 11 -13.04 2.32 -21.77
CA ALA A 11 -12.33 1.04 -21.99
C ALA A 11 -11.03 1.18 -22.81
N ALA A 12 -10.83 2.32 -23.46
CA ALA A 12 -9.67 2.56 -24.34
C ALA A 12 -8.43 3.13 -23.61
N ALA A 13 -8.56 3.56 -22.36
CA ALA A 13 -7.46 4.20 -21.61
C ALA A 13 -6.42 3.21 -21.05
N LEU A 14 -6.77 1.93 -20.93
CA LEU A 14 -5.88 0.90 -20.35
C LEU A 14 -4.84 0.34 -21.34
N GLN A 15 -4.88 0.71 -22.62
CA GLN A 15 -3.95 0.16 -23.63
C GLN A 15 -2.76 1.05 -23.97
N ARG A 16 -2.54 2.20 -23.32
CA ARG A 16 -1.50 3.18 -23.70
C ARG A 16 -0.41 3.42 -22.67
N ALA A 17 0.09 2.40 -22.02
CA ALA A 17 1.39 2.48 -21.36
C ALA A 17 2.29 1.36 -21.87
N GLU A 18 2.78 1.47 -23.11
CA GLU A 18 3.94 0.68 -23.52
C GLU A 18 5.16 1.20 -22.74
N PRO A 19 5.87 0.35 -21.99
CA PRO A 19 7.04 0.74 -21.25
C PRO A 19 8.17 1.03 -22.26
N ARG A 20 8.75 2.23 -22.22
CA ARG A 20 10.04 2.50 -22.87
C ARG A 20 11.12 1.65 -22.19
N ALA A 21 11.39 0.48 -22.74
CA ALA A 21 12.46 -0.41 -22.32
C ALA A 21 13.82 0.29 -22.55
N ARG A 22 14.55 0.56 -21.46
CA ARG A 22 16.00 0.72 -21.52
C ARG A 22 16.58 -0.68 -21.63
N ALA A 23 17.25 -0.96 -22.75
CA ALA A 23 18.01 -2.20 -22.97
C ALA A 23 19.12 -2.35 -21.91
N ASP A 24 19.37 -3.60 -21.50
CA ASP A 24 20.57 -4.17 -20.88
C ASP A 24 20.73 -4.29 -19.36
N ALA A 25 19.83 -3.86 -18.52
CA ALA A 25 19.85 -4.33 -17.12
C ALA A 25 18.50 -4.92 -16.75
N SER A 26 18.47 -6.19 -16.31
CA SER A 26 17.27 -6.79 -15.75
C SER A 26 16.72 -5.89 -14.65
N PRO A 27 15.43 -5.48 -14.67
CA PRO A 27 14.87 -4.62 -13.65
C PRO A 27 15.00 -5.23 -12.23
N CYS A 28 15.13 -6.55 -12.14
CA CYS A 28 15.30 -7.26 -10.87
C CYS A 28 16.74 -7.20 -10.34
N SER A 29 17.77 -7.10 -11.18
CA SER A 29 19.18 -7.01 -10.72
C SER A 29 19.49 -5.67 -10.07
N ALA A 30 18.82 -4.59 -10.48
CA ALA A 30 18.96 -3.24 -9.93
C ALA A 30 17.90 -2.90 -8.86
N CYS A 31 17.11 -3.86 -8.40
CA CYS A 31 16.02 -3.63 -7.48
C CYS A 31 16.49 -3.29 -6.06
N THR A 32 16.36 -2.04 -5.65
CA THR A 32 16.81 -1.52 -4.35
C THR A 32 15.99 -2.07 -3.18
N VAL A 33 14.76 -2.55 -3.43
CA VAL A 33 13.83 -3.05 -2.40
C VAL A 33 13.72 -4.57 -2.39
N ARG A 34 14.55 -5.29 -3.14
CA ARG A 34 14.54 -6.76 -3.23
C ARG A 34 14.52 -7.43 -1.84
N HIS A 35 15.32 -6.92 -0.91
CA HIS A 35 15.44 -7.46 0.45
C HIS A 35 14.14 -7.41 1.27
N LEU A 36 13.17 -6.58 0.87
CA LEU A 36 11.85 -6.45 1.49
C LEU A 36 10.79 -7.32 0.82
N THR A 37 11.02 -7.72 -0.44
CA THR A 37 10.02 -8.38 -1.28
C THR A 37 10.05 -9.90 -1.13
N PHE A 38 9.08 -10.57 -1.73
CA PHE A 38 9.07 -12.04 -1.77
C PHE A 38 10.19 -12.61 -2.67
N CYS A 39 10.78 -11.82 -3.57
CA CYS A 39 11.89 -12.21 -4.43
C CYS A 39 13.23 -12.34 -3.68
N GLN A 40 13.31 -11.91 -2.42
CA GLN A 40 14.53 -11.89 -1.62
C GLN A 40 15.31 -13.23 -1.61
N PRO A 41 14.68 -14.40 -1.50
CA PRO A 41 15.38 -15.67 -1.42
C PRO A 41 15.86 -16.25 -2.77
N LEU A 42 15.57 -15.58 -3.90
CA LEU A 42 16.02 -16.04 -5.21
C LEU A 42 17.52 -15.80 -5.42
N ASP A 43 18.19 -16.73 -6.09
CA ASP A 43 19.53 -16.51 -6.62
C ASP A 43 19.50 -15.70 -7.92
N ASP A 44 20.66 -15.42 -8.52
CA ASP A 44 20.77 -14.56 -9.70
C ASP A 44 20.16 -15.22 -10.95
N GLU A 45 20.22 -16.55 -11.09
CA GLU A 45 19.64 -17.25 -12.23
C GLU A 45 18.11 -17.31 -12.12
N GLU A 46 17.60 -17.63 -10.94
CA GLU A 46 16.17 -17.60 -10.64
C GLU A 46 15.60 -16.18 -10.83
N LEU A 47 16.39 -15.15 -10.46
CA LEU A 47 16.00 -13.76 -10.65
C LEU A 47 15.90 -13.37 -12.14
N LYS A 48 16.80 -13.88 -13.00
CA LYS A 48 16.70 -13.69 -14.45
C LYS A 48 15.42 -14.31 -15.01
N GLN A 49 15.06 -15.54 -14.56
CA GLN A 49 13.80 -16.18 -14.95
C GLN A 49 12.60 -15.34 -14.53
N LEU A 50 12.57 -14.85 -13.29
CA LEU A 50 11.51 -13.97 -12.80
C LEU A 50 11.45 -12.68 -13.62
N SER A 51 12.58 -12.04 -13.85
CA SER A 51 12.68 -10.77 -14.58
C SER A 51 12.12 -10.86 -16.01
N ALA A 52 12.26 -11.99 -16.67
CA ALA A 52 11.74 -12.22 -18.03
C ALA A 52 10.21 -12.18 -18.11
N ILE A 53 9.51 -12.32 -16.99
CA ILE A 53 8.04 -12.37 -16.95
C ILE A 53 7.39 -11.19 -16.24
N VAL A 54 8.19 -10.24 -15.75
CA VAL A 54 7.73 -9.17 -14.85
C VAL A 54 7.94 -7.79 -15.50
N PRO A 55 6.91 -7.24 -16.18
CA PRO A 55 6.92 -5.84 -16.56
C PRO A 55 6.75 -4.91 -15.35
N ASN A 56 7.34 -3.72 -15.44
CA ASN A 56 7.11 -2.64 -14.48
C ASN A 56 5.85 -1.85 -14.88
N VAL A 57 5.15 -1.35 -13.86
CA VAL A 57 4.02 -0.42 -13.99
C VAL A 57 4.39 0.84 -13.24
N GLU A 58 4.19 2.00 -13.85
CA GLU A 58 4.33 3.31 -13.22
C GLU A 58 2.97 3.99 -13.19
N LEU A 59 2.63 4.57 -12.03
CA LEU A 59 1.36 5.24 -11.77
C LEU A 59 1.61 6.65 -11.24
N VAL A 60 0.77 7.59 -11.66
CA VAL A 60 0.71 8.92 -11.03
C VAL A 60 -0.33 8.94 -9.91
N PRO A 61 -0.27 9.93 -8.98
CA PRO A 61 -1.25 10.02 -7.89
C PRO A 61 -2.68 10.03 -8.40
N GLY A 62 -3.53 9.18 -7.85
CA GLY A 62 -4.92 9.02 -8.23
C GLY A 62 -5.19 7.96 -9.31
N ASP A 63 -4.14 7.41 -9.96
CA ASP A 63 -4.33 6.34 -10.93
C ASP A 63 -4.79 5.04 -10.25
N PRO A 64 -5.85 4.39 -10.75
CA PRO A 64 -6.24 3.06 -10.31
C PRO A 64 -5.25 2.02 -10.87
N LEU A 65 -4.92 1.02 -10.05
CA LEU A 65 -4.16 -0.15 -10.48
C LEU A 65 -5.09 -1.27 -10.93
N PHE A 66 -6.16 -1.49 -10.19
CA PHE A 66 -7.29 -2.38 -10.49
C PHE A 66 -8.48 -2.03 -9.59
N ASP A 67 -9.67 -2.39 -10.01
CA ASP A 67 -10.89 -2.23 -9.24
C ASP A 67 -11.39 -3.54 -8.61
N GLU A 68 -12.16 -3.43 -7.52
CA GLU A 68 -12.85 -4.57 -6.90
C GLU A 68 -13.73 -5.27 -7.93
N SER A 69 -13.74 -6.61 -7.88
CA SER A 69 -14.46 -7.50 -8.80
C SER A 69 -13.88 -7.62 -10.22
N GLU A 70 -12.81 -6.91 -10.57
CA GLU A 70 -12.09 -7.18 -11.81
C GLU A 70 -11.38 -8.55 -11.76
N PRO A 71 -11.17 -9.21 -12.93
CA PRO A 71 -10.43 -10.47 -12.99
C PRO A 71 -9.01 -10.33 -12.39
N ALA A 72 -8.70 -11.13 -11.37
CA ALA A 72 -7.41 -11.08 -10.67
C ALA A 72 -6.32 -11.81 -11.44
N THR A 73 -6.00 -11.32 -12.64
CA THR A 73 -5.02 -11.93 -13.56
C THR A 73 -3.56 -11.66 -13.20
N HIS A 74 -3.30 -10.69 -12.31
CA HIS A 74 -1.97 -10.27 -11.93
C HIS A 74 -1.85 -10.08 -10.41
N LEU A 75 -0.62 -10.24 -9.94
CA LEU A 75 -0.19 -9.84 -8.61
C LEU A 75 0.87 -8.75 -8.74
N PHE A 76 1.07 -7.97 -7.68
CA PHE A 76 1.96 -6.83 -7.76
C PHE A 76 2.84 -6.72 -6.53
N ASN A 77 4.02 -6.14 -6.70
CA ASN A 77 4.92 -5.77 -5.63
C ASN A 77 5.27 -4.29 -5.78
N VAL A 78 5.03 -3.50 -4.76
CA VAL A 78 5.38 -2.08 -4.76
C VAL A 78 6.90 -1.94 -4.69
N THR A 79 7.50 -1.25 -5.65
CA THR A 79 8.95 -0.99 -5.67
C THR A 79 9.29 0.44 -5.27
N ALA A 80 8.36 1.38 -5.49
CA ALA A 80 8.48 2.76 -5.04
C ALA A 80 7.10 3.39 -4.83
N GLY A 81 7.05 4.46 -4.04
CA GLY A 81 5.82 5.20 -3.78
C GLY A 81 4.91 4.60 -2.72
N THR A 82 3.66 5.05 -2.71
CA THR A 82 2.63 4.65 -1.76
C THR A 82 1.35 4.36 -2.51
N MET A 83 0.74 3.22 -2.21
CA MET A 83 -0.57 2.81 -2.70
C MET A 83 -1.57 2.78 -1.55
N LYS A 84 -2.85 2.86 -1.85
CA LYS A 84 -3.95 2.54 -0.93
C LYS A 84 -4.81 1.43 -1.50
N VAL A 85 -5.35 0.60 -0.64
CA VAL A 85 -6.33 -0.44 -0.97
C VAL A 85 -7.62 -0.14 -0.20
N TYR A 86 -8.75 -0.25 -0.87
CA TYR A 86 -10.02 0.19 -0.32
C TYR A 86 -11.21 -0.60 -0.85
N LYS A 87 -12.31 -0.53 -0.13
CA LYS A 87 -13.63 -0.97 -0.57
C LYS A 87 -14.60 0.19 -0.62
N LEU A 88 -15.51 0.14 -1.58
CA LEU A 88 -16.65 1.04 -1.65
C LEU A 88 -17.88 0.37 -1.05
N LEU A 89 -18.55 1.07 -0.15
CA LEU A 89 -19.84 0.66 0.37
C LEU A 89 -20.96 1.00 -0.63
N PRO A 90 -22.12 0.33 -0.59
CA PRO A 90 -23.21 0.59 -1.52
C PRO A 90 -23.73 2.03 -1.51
N ASP A 91 -23.53 2.76 -0.43
CA ASP A 91 -23.89 4.17 -0.26
C ASP A 91 -22.80 5.16 -0.76
N GLY A 92 -21.72 4.65 -1.35
CA GLY A 92 -20.62 5.43 -1.89
C GLY A 92 -19.54 5.82 -0.88
N ARG A 93 -19.70 5.49 0.41
CA ARG A 93 -18.62 5.67 1.39
C ARG A 93 -17.46 4.73 1.06
N ARG A 94 -16.24 5.22 1.25
CA ARG A 94 -15.02 4.46 1.05
C ARG A 94 -14.43 4.03 2.40
N GLN A 95 -14.03 2.78 2.52
CA GLN A 95 -13.20 2.30 3.60
C GLN A 95 -11.83 1.91 3.06
N ILE A 96 -10.80 2.65 3.39
CA ILE A 96 -9.42 2.25 3.13
C ILE A 96 -9.07 1.14 4.13
N THR A 97 -8.61 0.01 3.61
CA THR A 97 -8.22 -1.15 4.43
C THR A 97 -6.72 -1.24 4.64
N GLY A 98 -5.93 -0.54 3.81
CA GLY A 98 -4.47 -0.51 3.96
C GLY A 98 -3.79 0.56 3.12
N PHE A 99 -2.62 0.98 3.60
CA PHE A 99 -1.61 1.71 2.81
C PHE A 99 -0.41 0.81 2.58
N LEU A 100 0.02 0.73 1.33
CA LEU A 100 1.11 -0.13 0.89
C LEU A 100 2.29 0.72 0.45
N PHE A 101 3.48 0.24 0.75
CA PHE A 101 4.74 0.94 0.51
C PHE A 101 5.72 0.01 -0.22
N ALA A 102 6.87 0.53 -0.58
CA ALA A 102 7.94 -0.27 -1.19
C ALA A 102 8.25 -1.53 -0.35
N GLY A 103 8.22 -2.69 -1.00
CA GLY A 103 8.35 -4.01 -0.39
C GLY A 103 7.04 -4.75 -0.17
N ASP A 104 5.91 -4.04 -0.10
CA ASP A 104 4.61 -4.67 0.12
C ASP A 104 4.08 -5.33 -1.16
N PHE A 105 3.31 -6.40 -0.97
CA PHE A 105 2.74 -7.22 -2.02
C PHE A 105 1.22 -7.10 -2.03
N LEU A 106 0.61 -7.06 -3.22
CA LEU A 106 -0.85 -6.94 -3.36
C LEU A 106 -1.39 -7.77 -4.52
N GLY A 107 -2.70 -7.99 -4.51
CA GLY A 107 -3.37 -8.79 -5.51
C GLY A 107 -3.50 -10.27 -5.14
N LEU A 108 -3.11 -10.67 -3.91
CA LEU A 108 -3.46 -11.99 -3.38
C LEU A 108 -4.97 -12.10 -3.31
N ALA A 109 -5.53 -13.03 -4.04
CA ALA A 109 -6.95 -13.35 -4.00
C ALA A 109 -7.09 -14.88 -4.08
N ASN A 110 -7.92 -15.45 -3.21
CA ASN A 110 -8.33 -16.86 -3.30
C ASN A 110 -9.44 -17.05 -4.35
N ALA A 111 -9.92 -15.95 -4.93
CA ALA A 111 -10.98 -15.91 -5.93
C ALA A 111 -10.43 -15.47 -7.29
N GLU A 112 -11.24 -15.65 -8.34
CA GLU A 112 -10.91 -15.24 -9.70
C GLU A 112 -10.88 -13.70 -9.88
N THR A 113 -11.39 -12.95 -8.89
CA THR A 113 -11.49 -11.49 -8.92
C THR A 113 -10.79 -10.84 -7.74
N TYR A 114 -10.40 -9.56 -7.90
CA TYR A 114 -9.85 -8.77 -6.80
C TYR A 114 -10.93 -8.50 -5.75
N ALA A 115 -10.56 -8.66 -4.47
CA ALA A 115 -11.45 -8.45 -3.34
C ALA A 115 -11.55 -6.98 -2.89
N TYR A 116 -10.78 -6.07 -3.49
CA TYR A 116 -10.68 -4.64 -3.17
C TYR A 116 -10.15 -3.88 -4.38
N SER A 117 -10.30 -2.55 -4.39
CA SER A 117 -9.67 -1.65 -5.36
C SER A 117 -8.32 -1.17 -4.85
N ALA A 118 -7.40 -0.87 -5.76
CA ALA A 118 -6.08 -0.32 -5.45
C ALA A 118 -5.78 0.93 -6.28
N GLU A 119 -5.26 1.99 -5.64
CA GLU A 119 -5.01 3.30 -6.24
C GLU A 119 -3.69 3.89 -5.73
N ALA A 120 -2.98 4.64 -6.57
CA ALA A 120 -1.75 5.32 -6.21
C ALA A 120 -2.03 6.57 -5.35
N VAL A 121 -1.36 6.68 -4.20
CA VAL A 121 -1.37 7.88 -3.34
C VAL A 121 -0.30 8.88 -3.78
N THR A 122 0.85 8.37 -4.21
CA THR A 122 1.96 9.14 -4.77
C THR A 122 2.34 8.58 -6.14
N HIS A 123 3.32 9.18 -6.83
CA HIS A 123 3.98 8.46 -7.91
C HIS A 123 4.45 7.11 -7.37
N ALA A 124 4.06 6.03 -8.03
CA ALA A 124 4.34 4.67 -7.60
C ALA A 124 4.89 3.83 -8.76
N ALA A 125 5.82 2.94 -8.42
CA ALA A 125 6.31 1.94 -9.35
C ALA A 125 6.07 0.54 -8.76
N LEU A 126 5.63 -0.40 -9.61
CA LEU A 126 5.30 -1.76 -9.20
C LEU A 126 5.85 -2.77 -10.21
N CYS A 127 6.28 -3.92 -9.70
CA CYS A 127 6.45 -5.13 -10.50
C CYS A 127 5.08 -5.79 -10.68
N ARG A 128 4.72 -6.16 -11.92
CA ARG A 128 3.46 -6.83 -12.26
C ARG A 128 3.72 -8.29 -12.64
N PHE A 129 3.16 -9.22 -11.89
CA PHE A 129 3.34 -10.66 -12.07
C PHE A 129 2.08 -11.28 -12.67
N PRO A 130 2.11 -11.83 -13.90
CA PRO A 130 1.00 -12.65 -14.40
C PRO A 130 0.76 -13.82 -13.46
N ARG A 131 -0.47 -13.95 -12.92
CA ARG A 131 -0.82 -14.92 -11.87
C ARG A 131 -0.36 -16.35 -12.21
N LYS A 132 -0.75 -16.87 -13.38
CA LYS A 132 -0.38 -18.25 -13.78
C LYS A 132 1.13 -18.46 -13.80
N LYS A 133 1.90 -17.50 -14.34
CA LYS A 133 3.36 -17.62 -14.40
C LYS A 133 4.00 -17.57 -13.02
N LEU A 134 3.43 -16.77 -12.10
CA LEU A 134 3.91 -16.73 -10.72
C LEU A 134 3.56 -18.03 -9.98
N GLU A 135 2.36 -18.57 -10.14
CA GLU A 135 1.96 -19.86 -9.57
C GLU A 135 2.88 -20.99 -10.05
N ASP A 136 3.20 -21.05 -11.35
CA ASP A 136 4.16 -22.01 -11.92
C ASP A 136 5.57 -21.84 -11.32
N LEU A 137 5.97 -20.61 -11.01
CA LEU A 137 7.26 -20.32 -10.40
C LEU A 137 7.28 -20.73 -8.92
N LEU A 138 6.22 -20.42 -8.17
CA LEU A 138 6.06 -20.81 -6.76
C LEU A 138 6.11 -22.35 -6.61
N ALA A 139 5.43 -23.08 -7.48
CA ALA A 139 5.45 -24.55 -7.47
C ALA A 139 6.86 -25.15 -7.66
N ARG A 140 7.75 -24.43 -8.36
CA ARG A 140 9.15 -24.85 -8.59
C ARG A 140 10.13 -24.35 -7.53
N HIS A 141 9.77 -23.34 -6.77
CA HIS A 141 10.65 -22.69 -5.79
C HIS A 141 9.98 -22.58 -4.41
N PRO A 142 9.99 -23.65 -3.59
CA PRO A 142 9.33 -23.68 -2.27
C PRO A 142 9.77 -22.55 -1.32
N LYS A 143 11.00 -22.05 -1.47
CA LYS A 143 11.50 -20.90 -0.70
C LYS A 143 10.73 -19.60 -0.98
N LEU A 144 10.24 -19.41 -2.23
CA LEU A 144 9.36 -18.29 -2.58
C LEU A 144 7.99 -18.43 -1.95
N GLU A 145 7.41 -19.62 -2.02
CA GLU A 145 6.11 -19.93 -1.44
C GLU A 145 6.13 -19.68 0.08
N SER A 146 7.14 -20.22 0.77
CA SER A 146 7.34 -20.00 2.22
C SER A 146 7.48 -18.50 2.57
N ARG A 147 8.20 -17.74 1.75
CA ARG A 147 8.34 -16.29 1.95
C ARG A 147 7.02 -15.55 1.76
N LEU A 148 6.28 -15.90 0.70
CA LEU A 148 4.97 -15.31 0.42
C LEU A 148 3.96 -15.62 1.53
N LEU A 149 3.95 -16.86 2.04
CA LEU A 149 3.12 -17.26 3.18
C LEU A 149 3.48 -16.46 4.44
N GLY A 150 4.77 -16.24 4.70
CA GLY A 150 5.22 -15.37 5.79
C GLY A 150 4.71 -13.94 5.65
N MET A 151 4.77 -13.36 4.44
CA MET A 151 4.22 -12.03 4.17
C MET A 151 2.70 -11.98 4.40
N ALA A 152 1.95 -12.98 3.91
CA ALA A 152 0.51 -13.07 4.12
C ALA A 152 0.14 -13.19 5.62
N SER A 153 0.93 -13.93 6.40
CA SER A 153 0.73 -14.04 7.85
C SER A 153 0.97 -12.70 8.57
N HIS A 154 1.95 -11.92 8.13
CA HIS A 154 2.17 -10.57 8.66
C HIS A 154 1.03 -9.61 8.30
N GLU A 155 0.49 -9.68 7.10
CA GLU A 155 -0.67 -8.88 6.69
C GLU A 155 -1.93 -9.26 7.50
N LEU A 156 -2.13 -10.54 7.79
CA LEU A 156 -3.23 -11.00 8.65
C LEU A 156 -3.09 -10.43 10.06
N ALA A 157 -1.91 -10.48 10.65
CA ALA A 157 -1.65 -9.88 11.97
C ALA A 157 -1.91 -8.36 11.96
N ALA A 158 -1.43 -7.65 10.94
CA ALA A 158 -1.68 -6.21 10.78
C ALA A 158 -3.18 -5.89 10.64
N ALA A 159 -3.95 -6.74 9.93
CA ALA A 159 -5.39 -6.60 9.82
C ALA A 159 -6.12 -6.80 11.17
N GLN A 160 -5.66 -7.74 12.00
CA GLN A 160 -6.20 -7.95 13.35
C GLN A 160 -5.94 -6.74 14.26
N GLU A 161 -4.73 -6.18 14.23
CA GLU A 161 -4.39 -4.93 14.94
C GLU A 161 -5.27 -3.76 14.48
N GLN A 162 -5.52 -3.65 13.17
CA GLN A 162 -6.43 -2.64 12.62
C GLN A 162 -7.87 -2.79 13.13
N MET A 163 -8.38 -4.02 13.27
CA MET A 163 -9.72 -4.24 13.84
C MET A 163 -9.80 -3.75 15.29
N LEU A 164 -8.79 -4.02 16.12
CA LEU A 164 -8.72 -3.51 17.49
C LEU A 164 -8.68 -1.98 17.52
N LEU A 165 -7.86 -1.40 16.66
CA LEU A 165 -7.72 0.05 16.53
C LEU A 165 -9.05 0.70 16.18
N LEU A 166 -9.76 0.17 15.18
CA LEU A 166 -11.05 0.72 14.74
C LEU A 166 -12.14 0.56 15.79
N GLY A 167 -12.16 -0.56 16.51
CA GLY A 167 -13.26 -0.90 17.42
C GLY A 167 -13.17 -0.30 18.82
N ARG A 168 -11.95 0.01 19.32
CA ARG A 168 -11.76 0.31 20.74
C ARG A 168 -11.04 1.64 21.02
N LYS A 169 -10.30 2.19 20.08
CA LYS A 169 -9.51 3.41 20.31
C LYS A 169 -10.30 4.69 20.04
N SER A 170 -10.06 5.73 20.82
CA SER A 170 -10.54 7.09 20.58
C SER A 170 -9.89 7.69 19.32
N ALA A 171 -10.43 8.79 18.80
CA ALA A 171 -9.91 9.45 17.61
C ALA A 171 -8.43 9.86 17.76
N LYS A 172 -8.06 10.37 18.94
CA LYS A 172 -6.67 10.78 19.23
C LYS A 172 -5.73 9.57 19.26
N GLU A 173 -6.11 8.50 19.96
CA GLU A 173 -5.35 7.24 20.02
C GLU A 173 -5.20 6.61 18.63
N LYS A 174 -6.25 6.61 17.79
CA LYS A 174 -6.20 6.13 16.40
C LYS A 174 -5.16 6.88 15.57
N ILE A 175 -5.18 8.21 15.63
CA ILE A 175 -4.22 9.05 14.87
C ILE A 175 -2.80 8.81 15.35
N VAL A 176 -2.58 8.77 16.67
CA VAL A 176 -1.24 8.53 17.22
C VAL A 176 -0.73 7.13 16.86
N SER A 177 -1.56 6.10 17.03
CA SER A 177 -1.22 4.73 16.63
C SER A 177 -0.86 4.66 15.15
N PHE A 178 -1.62 5.32 14.27
CA PHE A 178 -1.33 5.40 12.83
C PHE A 178 0.04 6.03 12.56
N LEU A 179 0.37 7.14 13.21
CA LEU A 179 1.67 7.81 13.03
C LEU A 179 2.84 6.94 13.53
N LEU A 180 2.69 6.27 14.66
CA LEU A 180 3.70 5.34 15.19
C LEU A 180 3.89 4.14 14.26
N THR A 181 2.81 3.55 13.74
CA THR A 181 2.87 2.46 12.75
C THR A 181 3.61 2.90 11.48
N LEU A 182 3.36 4.11 10.98
CA LEU A 182 4.11 4.64 9.82
C LEU A 182 5.61 4.77 10.12
N ALA A 183 5.99 5.24 11.33
CA ALA A 183 7.39 5.35 11.75
C ALA A 183 8.07 3.98 11.81
N GLU A 184 7.42 2.99 12.39
CA GLU A 184 7.92 1.61 12.45
C GLU A 184 8.08 0.99 11.06
N ARG A 185 7.09 1.15 10.19
CA ARG A 185 7.16 0.66 8.81
C ARG A 185 8.26 1.36 8.02
N ALA A 186 8.49 2.66 8.23
CA ALA A 186 9.61 3.39 7.62
C ALA A 186 10.97 2.85 8.10
N ALA A 187 11.12 2.64 9.41
CA ALA A 187 12.34 2.06 9.98
C ALA A 187 12.66 0.67 9.42
N ARG A 188 11.65 -0.22 9.30
CA ARG A 188 11.83 -1.57 8.70
C ARG A 188 12.30 -1.51 7.25
N ARG A 189 11.95 -0.46 6.51
CA ARG A 189 12.41 -0.22 5.13
C ARG A 189 13.76 0.49 5.04
N GLY A 190 14.44 0.74 6.17
CA GLY A 190 15.68 1.51 6.22
C GLY A 190 15.49 2.98 5.85
N GLN A 191 14.26 3.50 5.93
CA GLN A 191 13.92 4.90 5.66
C GLN A 191 13.94 5.73 6.96
N THR A 192 13.97 7.06 6.80
CA THR A 192 13.85 7.98 7.93
C THR A 192 12.52 7.75 8.66
N SER A 193 12.59 7.33 9.92
CA SER A 193 11.44 7.06 10.78
C SER A 193 10.99 8.28 11.59
N ASN A 194 11.79 9.34 11.60
CA ASN A 194 11.45 10.64 12.17
C ASN A 194 12.35 11.75 11.55
N PRO A 195 11.78 12.77 10.88
CA PRO A 195 10.35 12.95 10.60
C PRO A 195 9.82 11.95 9.57
N ILE A 196 8.62 11.41 9.82
CA ILE A 196 7.93 10.45 8.94
C ILE A 196 7.26 11.14 7.75
N ALA A 197 7.20 10.47 6.61
CA ALA A 197 6.37 10.87 5.47
C ALA A 197 4.91 10.44 5.69
N VAL A 198 3.98 11.36 5.52
CA VAL A 198 2.52 11.13 5.60
C VAL A 198 1.89 11.68 4.32
N PRO A 199 2.04 10.97 3.18
CA PRO A 199 1.57 11.47 1.88
C PRO A 199 0.05 11.38 1.71
N MET A 200 -0.66 10.72 2.63
CA MET A 200 -2.11 10.53 2.61
C MET A 200 -2.82 11.85 2.92
N THR A 201 -3.92 12.10 2.23
CA THR A 201 -4.80 13.23 2.56
C THR A 201 -5.49 13.01 3.92
N ARG A 202 -6.04 14.07 4.51
CA ARG A 202 -6.84 13.96 5.74
C ARG A 202 -8.09 13.11 5.52
N THR A 203 -8.63 13.11 4.31
CA THR A 203 -9.74 12.26 3.90
C THR A 203 -9.30 10.80 3.85
N ASP A 204 -8.17 10.47 3.21
CA ASP A 204 -7.66 9.09 3.18
C ASP A 204 -7.37 8.56 4.59
N ILE A 205 -6.81 9.39 5.48
CA ILE A 205 -6.59 9.02 6.88
C ILE A 205 -7.93 8.78 7.60
N GLY A 206 -8.93 9.62 7.34
CA GLY A 206 -10.28 9.44 7.86
C GLY A 206 -10.92 8.15 7.39
N ASP A 207 -10.88 7.87 6.09
CA ASP A 207 -11.39 6.64 5.48
C ASP A 207 -10.68 5.38 6.03
N TYR A 208 -9.40 5.48 6.40
CA TYR A 208 -8.62 4.39 7.00
C TYR A 208 -8.95 4.17 8.47
N LEU A 209 -9.15 5.24 9.25
CA LEU A 209 -9.35 5.18 10.70
C LEU A 209 -10.83 5.19 11.14
N GLY A 210 -11.77 5.25 10.18
CA GLY A 210 -13.20 5.39 10.48
C GLY A 210 -13.51 6.71 11.18
N LEU A 211 -12.91 7.82 10.71
CA LEU A 211 -13.06 9.17 11.26
C LEU A 211 -13.49 10.14 10.17
N THR A 212 -14.16 11.22 10.55
CA THR A 212 -14.40 12.31 9.60
C THR A 212 -13.11 13.11 9.34
N THR A 213 -12.98 13.71 8.16
CA THR A 213 -11.85 14.59 7.78
C THR A 213 -11.65 15.71 8.80
N GLU A 214 -12.75 16.25 9.35
CA GLU A 214 -12.73 17.28 10.39
C GLU A 214 -12.11 16.74 11.69
N THR A 215 -12.52 15.54 12.13
CA THR A 215 -11.98 14.91 13.34
C THR A 215 -10.48 14.62 13.19
N VAL A 216 -10.04 14.13 12.02
CA VAL A 216 -8.62 13.97 11.71
C VAL A 216 -7.89 15.29 11.82
N SER A 217 -8.38 16.35 11.16
CA SER A 217 -7.75 17.67 11.15
C SER A 217 -7.66 18.28 12.57
N ARG A 218 -8.72 18.14 13.37
CA ARG A 218 -8.77 18.58 14.76
C ARG A 218 -7.75 17.85 15.63
N SER A 219 -7.65 16.54 15.50
CA SER A 219 -6.70 15.71 16.25
C SER A 219 -5.24 16.07 15.92
N PHE A 220 -4.93 16.28 14.63
CA PHE A 220 -3.59 16.77 14.24
C PHE A 220 -3.28 18.15 14.82
N THR A 221 -4.25 19.04 14.84
CA THR A 221 -4.09 20.38 15.44
C THR A 221 -3.83 20.29 16.94
N GLN A 222 -4.57 19.43 17.65
CA GLN A 222 -4.37 19.21 19.09
C GLN A 222 -2.98 18.67 19.40
N LEU A 223 -2.51 17.64 18.65
CA LEU A 223 -1.18 17.06 18.82
C LEU A 223 -0.06 18.07 18.49
N LYS A 224 -0.28 18.95 17.51
CA LYS A 224 0.64 20.06 17.21
C LYS A 224 0.66 21.10 18.34
N THR A 225 -0.50 21.50 18.85
CA THR A 225 -0.61 22.51 19.92
C THR A 225 -0.02 22.00 21.23
N SER A 226 -0.17 20.70 21.55
CA SER A 226 0.48 20.08 22.72
C SER A 226 2.00 19.91 22.57
N GLY A 227 2.57 20.22 21.39
CA GLY A 227 3.98 20.03 21.12
C GLY A 227 4.41 18.58 20.87
N SER A 228 3.46 17.60 20.90
CA SER A 228 3.77 16.18 20.69
C SER A 228 4.25 15.88 19.28
N ILE A 229 3.76 16.64 18.28
CA ILE A 229 4.19 16.55 16.88
C ILE A 229 4.46 17.94 16.29
N SER A 230 5.24 17.97 15.19
CA SER A 230 5.38 19.16 14.33
C SER A 230 5.07 18.79 12.88
N LEU A 231 4.26 19.62 12.21
CA LEU A 231 3.96 19.47 10.80
C LEU A 231 5.02 20.19 9.97
N MET A 232 5.62 19.46 9.03
CA MET A 232 6.70 19.98 8.17
C MET A 232 6.25 20.05 6.70
N PRO A 233 6.94 20.87 5.87
CA PRO A 233 6.69 20.90 4.43
C PRO A 233 6.81 19.49 3.80
N GLY A 234 6.09 19.29 2.67
CA GLY A 234 6.13 18.03 1.93
C GLY A 234 5.39 16.87 2.62
N GLY A 235 4.38 17.16 3.44
CA GLY A 235 3.57 16.12 4.10
C GLY A 235 4.36 15.31 5.12
N ARG A 236 5.37 15.88 5.75
CA ARG A 236 6.16 15.21 6.79
C ARG A 236 5.69 15.60 8.18
N VAL A 237 5.82 14.66 9.13
CA VAL A 237 5.46 14.84 10.53
C VAL A 237 6.65 14.47 11.40
N ASP A 238 7.09 15.41 12.21
CA ASP A 238 8.12 15.20 13.22
C ASP A 238 7.45 14.77 14.54
N LEU A 239 7.81 13.59 15.05
CA LEU A 239 7.32 12.98 16.29
C LEU A 239 8.23 13.44 17.45
N ARG A 240 7.88 14.55 18.10
CA ARG A 240 8.76 15.21 19.07
C ARG A 240 8.82 14.53 20.42
N ASP A 241 7.69 14.02 20.89
CA ASP A 241 7.60 13.34 22.18
C ASP A 241 7.09 11.90 22.00
N LEU A 242 8.01 11.00 21.69
CA LEU A 242 7.69 9.58 21.48
C LEU A 242 7.13 8.90 22.72
N VAL A 243 7.51 9.34 23.92
CA VAL A 243 7.00 8.77 25.19
C VAL A 243 5.54 9.14 25.37
N ALA A 244 5.21 10.44 25.27
CA ALA A 244 3.83 10.89 25.35
C ALA A 244 2.95 10.29 24.23
N LEU A 245 3.49 10.17 22.99
CA LEU A 245 2.75 9.55 21.88
C LEU A 245 2.46 8.06 22.16
N ARG A 246 3.40 7.30 22.70
CA ARG A 246 3.15 5.89 23.07
C ARG A 246 2.11 5.77 24.17
N ASN A 247 2.20 6.56 25.23
CA ASN A 247 1.19 6.59 26.29
C ASN A 247 -0.20 6.88 25.72
N ILE A 248 -0.33 7.91 24.86
CA ILE A 248 -1.61 8.21 24.18
C ILE A 248 -2.10 7.01 23.36
N ALA A 249 -1.21 6.34 22.61
CA ALA A 249 -1.60 5.18 21.79
C ALA A 249 -2.10 4.00 22.63
N GLU A 250 -1.62 3.86 23.87
CA GLU A 250 -1.98 2.80 24.83
C GLU A 250 -3.17 3.19 25.71
N GLY A 251 -3.67 4.43 25.63
CA GLY A 251 -4.85 4.90 26.36
C GLY A 251 -4.56 5.46 27.75
N PHE A 252 -3.30 5.90 27.98
CA PHE A 252 -2.86 6.55 29.23
C PHE A 252 -2.77 8.07 29.10
#